data_89c486178b8d565470d14e6b0ea5196e
#
_entry.id   89c486178b8d565470d14e6b0ea5196e
#
_cell.length_a   1.000
_cell.length_b   1.000
_cell.length_c   1.000
_cell.angle_alpha   90.00
_cell.angle_beta   90.00
_cell.angle_gamma   90.00
#
_symmetry.space_group_name_H-M   'P 1'
#
loop_
_entity.id
_entity.type
_entity.pdbx_description
1 polymer ?
#
loop_
_entity_poly.entity_id
_entity_poly.type
_entity_poly.pdbx_seq_one_letter_code
_entity_poly.pdbx_strand_id
1 'polypeptide(L)'
;MGSPTEKPINDMAYTADSVCTVLPRLNTSWFLPALQREFVWEAERICNLFDSLMRSYPISAFLLWRVPNDDREDLEVYRFIDSASDFGRHNVRDRAYGVNDLNFVLDGQQRLTSLLVGLKGTYEVKKKYSRTGETQRLHLDILRDGESPDEEGEVAYGFEFRPNTATATRGSYWFEVGRILKCQTGIEALLDETAARLKAFHVSEVELETAKRNLTCLQRVVFLDLPICYHTETHGDQERMLDIFVRANSGGEPLSKPELLLSNLTVHWKALDARAEVKSFVDDINSSLNRGADSGRSALKQDFVLKSCLVLLDLPVAYRISSFHRRTCEQIESCWTDIKKSIKDAVEVANWFGITGATLTSANALIPVAYFLYRNPDVRLRSDSKTDAENASIIRRWLIMALLNGVFGGSSDSMLHRVRTVIMKHGEHGRLFPVAELDAATRDLRRLPTTDPNAIKKILDIQYGDNACVLALTLLFDERAWGTIPHHCDHIFPQNLFKKDLKQFRSEADQLSNLTLLDARDNLEKNAKSFEDWIITREPAFLKRHLIPEDKGLWRPEAFPEFLQERSRLILDRLFSVLNA
;
A
#
# COMPACT_ATOMS: atom_id res chain seq x y z
N MET A 1 -10.79 13.49 59.09
CA MET A 1 -9.41 13.42 58.57
C MET A 1 -9.27 12.07 57.90
N GLY A 2 -9.51 12.01 56.65
CA GLY A 2 -9.32 10.78 55.83
C GLY A 2 -7.86 10.72 55.41
N SER A 3 -7.24 9.57 55.67
CA SER A 3 -5.89 9.24 55.21
C SER A 3 -5.80 9.34 53.68
N PRO A 4 -4.72 9.90 53.11
CA PRO A 4 -4.51 9.84 51.68
C PRO A 4 -4.29 8.36 51.31
N THR A 5 -5.15 7.83 50.46
CA THR A 5 -4.92 6.54 49.79
C THR A 5 -3.66 6.68 48.96
N GLU A 6 -2.58 6.04 49.39
CA GLU A 6 -1.38 5.87 48.62
C GLU A 6 -1.77 5.20 47.28
N LYS A 7 -1.57 5.95 46.19
CA LYS A 7 -1.61 5.33 44.85
C LYS A 7 -0.54 4.24 44.82
N PRO A 8 -0.88 3.02 44.38
CA PRO A 8 0.13 1.96 44.27
C PRO A 8 1.26 2.47 43.37
N ILE A 9 2.49 2.41 43.87
CA ILE A 9 3.70 2.63 43.10
C ILE A 9 3.66 1.58 41.98
N ASN A 10 3.44 2.01 40.76
CA ASN A 10 3.46 1.15 39.58
C ASN A 10 4.87 0.55 39.50
N ASP A 11 5.01 -0.71 39.83
CA ASP A 11 6.26 -1.45 39.75
C ASP A 11 6.57 -1.70 38.26
N MET A 12 7.24 -0.72 37.64
CA MET A 12 7.67 -0.81 36.22
C MET A 12 8.87 -1.74 36.10
N ALA A 13 8.74 -2.99 36.60
CA ALA A 13 9.78 -3.98 36.49
C ALA A 13 9.85 -4.55 35.08
N TYR A 14 11.08 -4.57 34.54
CA TYR A 14 11.37 -5.33 33.33
C TYR A 14 11.77 -6.76 33.70
N THR A 15 11.27 -7.70 32.92
CA THR A 15 11.66 -9.12 33.00
C THR A 15 12.58 -9.41 31.82
N ALA A 16 13.60 -10.25 32.03
CA ALA A 16 14.48 -10.69 30.98
C ALA A 16 14.45 -12.22 30.90
N ASP A 17 14.29 -12.76 29.70
CA ASP A 17 14.22 -14.19 29.43
C ASP A 17 15.13 -14.58 28.24
N SER A 18 15.49 -15.87 28.18
CA SER A 18 16.19 -16.41 27.02
C SER A 18 15.26 -16.63 25.83
N VAL A 19 15.85 -16.72 24.64
CA VAL A 19 15.08 -17.00 23.42
C VAL A 19 14.32 -18.33 23.55
N CYS A 20 14.96 -19.37 24.06
CA CYS A 20 14.34 -20.69 24.22
C CYS A 20 13.18 -20.69 25.23
N THR A 21 13.18 -19.79 26.22
CA THR A 21 12.09 -19.64 27.20
C THR A 21 10.88 -18.92 26.59
N VAL A 22 11.10 -17.95 25.70
CA VAL A 22 10.03 -17.15 25.09
C VAL A 22 9.40 -17.87 23.90
N LEU A 23 10.18 -18.58 23.09
CA LEU A 23 9.67 -19.24 21.87
C LEU A 23 8.45 -20.16 22.10
N PRO A 24 8.37 -20.99 23.16
CA PRO A 24 7.18 -21.81 23.43
C PRO A 24 5.95 -21.01 23.85
N ARG A 25 6.13 -19.77 24.35
CA ARG A 25 5.01 -18.90 24.74
C ARG A 25 4.28 -18.31 23.54
N LEU A 26 4.99 -18.16 22.39
CA LEU A 26 4.38 -17.66 21.15
C LEU A 26 3.30 -18.64 20.67
N ASN A 27 2.11 -18.12 20.38
CA ASN A 27 0.93 -18.88 19.98
C ASN A 27 0.38 -19.86 21.05
N THR A 28 0.83 -19.75 22.30
CA THR A 28 0.30 -20.52 23.44
C THR A 28 -0.21 -19.63 24.57
N SER A 29 0.55 -18.63 24.99
CA SER A 29 0.16 -17.61 25.96
C SER A 29 0.46 -16.19 25.48
N TRP A 30 1.33 -16.03 24.50
CA TRP A 30 1.62 -14.76 23.85
C TRP A 30 1.04 -14.76 22.45
N PHE A 31 0.17 -13.79 22.18
CA PHE A 31 -0.52 -13.61 20.92
C PHE A 31 -0.41 -12.17 20.44
N LEU A 32 -0.82 -11.93 19.21
CA LEU A 32 -0.93 -10.60 18.65
C LEU A 32 -2.36 -10.10 18.82
N PRO A 33 -2.57 -8.85 19.28
CA PRO A 33 -3.88 -8.24 19.24
C PRO A 33 -4.30 -7.93 17.80
N ALA A 34 -5.60 -7.79 17.57
CA ALA A 34 -6.15 -7.39 16.27
C ALA A 34 -5.62 -6.03 15.76
N LEU A 35 -4.95 -5.28 16.62
CA LEU A 35 -4.36 -3.96 16.35
C LEU A 35 -3.06 -4.01 15.54
N GLN A 36 -2.38 -5.16 15.54
CA GLN A 36 -1.03 -5.28 14.96
C GLN A 36 -1.08 -5.34 13.44
N ARG A 37 -0.06 -4.74 12.80
CA ARG A 37 0.19 -4.93 11.37
C ARG A 37 0.70 -6.34 11.09
N GLU A 38 0.56 -6.75 9.84
CA GLU A 38 1.13 -8.00 9.37
C GLU A 38 2.66 -8.01 9.44
N PHE A 39 3.27 -9.20 9.35
CA PHE A 39 4.71 -9.32 9.29
C PHE A 39 5.24 -8.76 7.95
N VAL A 40 6.18 -7.81 8.03
CA VAL A 40 6.69 -7.08 6.85
C VAL A 40 8.22 -7.12 6.73
N TRP A 41 8.92 -7.76 7.66
CA TRP A 41 10.38 -7.83 7.59
C TRP A 41 10.83 -8.78 6.48
N GLU A 42 11.73 -8.27 5.64
CA GLU A 42 12.42 -9.03 4.61
C GLU A 42 13.49 -9.95 5.22
N ALA A 43 13.94 -10.95 4.45
CA ALA A 43 14.92 -11.95 4.86
C ALA A 43 16.19 -11.32 5.46
N GLU A 44 16.68 -10.24 4.87
CA GLU A 44 17.88 -9.53 5.31
C GLU A 44 17.74 -8.96 6.73
N ARG A 45 16.59 -8.36 7.07
CA ARG A 45 16.34 -7.84 8.42
C ARG A 45 16.30 -8.96 9.47
N ILE A 46 15.82 -10.15 9.11
CA ILE A 46 15.86 -11.32 9.99
C ILE A 46 17.31 -11.74 10.21
N CYS A 47 18.13 -11.82 9.15
CA CYS A 47 19.55 -12.13 9.23
C CYS A 47 20.30 -11.15 10.15
N ASN A 48 20.04 -9.85 9.99
CA ASN A 48 20.65 -8.80 10.80
C ASN A 48 20.24 -8.87 12.28
N LEU A 49 19.02 -9.32 12.59
CA LEU A 49 18.61 -9.58 13.98
C LEU A 49 19.44 -10.69 14.61
N PHE A 50 19.68 -11.79 13.89
CA PHE A 50 20.49 -12.90 14.40
C PHE A 50 21.98 -12.53 14.52
N ASP A 51 22.51 -11.74 13.59
CA ASP A 51 23.86 -11.17 13.72
C ASP A 51 23.96 -10.30 14.98
N SER A 52 23.00 -9.43 15.21
CA SER A 52 22.96 -8.56 16.39
C SER A 52 22.94 -9.37 17.70
N LEU A 53 22.17 -10.45 17.73
CA LEU A 53 22.12 -11.37 18.89
C LEU A 53 23.47 -12.05 19.12
N MET A 54 24.12 -12.56 18.08
CA MET A 54 25.44 -13.21 18.18
C MET A 54 26.51 -12.21 18.64
N ARG A 55 26.38 -10.93 18.30
CA ARG A 55 27.25 -9.83 18.76
C ARG A 55 26.90 -9.32 20.15
N SER A 56 25.90 -9.93 20.82
CA SER A 56 25.37 -9.48 22.12
C SER A 56 24.86 -8.02 22.09
N TYR A 57 24.37 -7.57 20.93
CA TYR A 57 23.75 -6.26 20.83
C TYR A 57 22.35 -6.26 21.41
N PRO A 58 21.92 -5.18 22.09
CA PRO A 58 20.56 -5.08 22.60
C PRO A 58 19.57 -4.98 21.44
N ILE A 59 18.54 -5.82 21.48
CA ILE A 59 17.48 -5.85 20.44
C ILE A 59 16.25 -5.04 20.82
N SER A 60 16.39 -4.06 21.72
CA SER A 60 15.32 -3.25 22.30
C SER A 60 14.35 -4.05 23.20
N ALA A 61 13.58 -3.35 24.02
CA ALA A 61 12.60 -3.98 24.90
C ALA A 61 11.31 -4.35 24.15
N PHE A 62 10.54 -5.25 24.76
CA PHE A 62 9.21 -5.65 24.28
C PHE A 62 8.14 -5.14 25.26
N LEU A 63 6.96 -4.90 24.74
CA LEU A 63 5.82 -4.47 25.53
C LEU A 63 4.69 -5.47 25.42
N LEU A 64 4.25 -5.96 26.57
CA LEU A 64 3.16 -6.91 26.69
C LEU A 64 1.99 -6.29 27.45
N TRP A 65 0.79 -6.72 27.17
CA TRP A 65 -0.39 -6.45 27.97
C TRP A 65 -1.03 -7.76 28.40
N ARG A 66 -1.15 -7.93 29.71
CA ARG A 66 -1.87 -9.07 30.29
C ARG A 66 -3.36 -8.82 30.21
N VAL A 67 -4.06 -9.64 29.46
CA VAL A 67 -5.51 -9.52 29.26
C VAL A 67 -6.24 -9.90 30.55
N PRO A 68 -7.13 -9.04 31.11
CA PRO A 68 -7.96 -9.38 32.26
C PRO A 68 -8.82 -10.63 32.00
N ASN A 69 -9.10 -11.42 33.04
CA ASN A 69 -9.87 -12.67 32.90
C ASN A 69 -11.28 -12.47 32.37
N ASP A 70 -11.92 -11.36 32.75
CA ASP A 70 -13.32 -11.06 32.40
C ASP A 70 -13.49 -10.70 30.91
N ASP A 71 -12.40 -10.34 30.22
CA ASP A 71 -12.43 -9.90 28.81
C ASP A 71 -12.06 -11.02 27.82
N ARG A 72 -11.82 -12.26 28.27
CA ARG A 72 -11.18 -13.31 27.46
C ARG A 72 -12.13 -14.14 26.58
N GLU A 73 -13.40 -14.29 26.95
CA GLU A 73 -14.29 -15.28 26.31
C GLU A 73 -14.60 -14.99 24.84
N ASP A 74 -14.60 -13.71 24.44
CA ASP A 74 -14.90 -13.29 23.06
C ASP A 74 -13.72 -12.62 22.34
N LEU A 75 -12.51 -12.68 22.92
CA LEU A 75 -11.39 -11.93 22.40
C LEU A 75 -10.75 -12.64 21.20
N GLU A 76 -10.73 -11.95 20.07
CA GLU A 76 -10.01 -12.39 18.88
C GLU A 76 -8.52 -12.15 19.04
N VAL A 77 -7.74 -13.18 18.76
CA VAL A 77 -6.28 -13.14 18.80
C VAL A 77 -5.72 -13.48 17.43
N TYR A 78 -4.52 -13.02 17.14
CA TYR A 78 -3.79 -13.39 15.94
C TYR A 78 -2.51 -14.12 16.30
N ARG A 79 -2.22 -15.17 15.55
CA ARG A 79 -1.02 -15.99 15.74
C ARG A 79 0.19 -15.36 15.08
N PHE A 80 1.35 -15.52 15.71
CA PHE A 80 2.62 -15.30 15.03
C PHE A 80 2.79 -16.31 13.90
N ILE A 81 3.20 -15.85 12.73
CA ILE A 81 3.50 -16.73 11.60
C ILE A 81 4.86 -17.40 11.81
N ASP A 82 4.95 -18.67 11.47
CA ASP A 82 6.20 -19.45 11.41
C ASP A 82 6.74 -19.58 9.98
N SER A 83 5.97 -19.13 8.99
CA SER A 83 6.34 -19.12 7.58
C SER A 83 6.14 -17.74 7.00
N ALA A 84 7.22 -17.03 6.68
CA ALA A 84 7.22 -15.72 6.06
C ALA A 84 7.48 -15.80 4.54
N SER A 85 7.24 -14.71 3.79
CA SER A 85 7.37 -14.72 2.33
C SER A 85 7.53 -13.30 1.79
N ASP A 86 8.32 -13.12 0.72
CA ASP A 86 8.40 -11.88 -0.07
C ASP A 86 7.05 -11.48 -0.71
N PHE A 87 6.09 -12.43 -0.80
CA PHE A 87 4.74 -12.16 -1.29
C PHE A 87 3.78 -11.66 -0.22
N GLY A 88 4.25 -11.57 1.03
CA GLY A 88 3.43 -11.31 2.21
C GLY A 88 2.66 -12.55 2.68
N ARG A 89 2.45 -12.66 3.98
CA ARG A 89 1.56 -13.66 4.59
C ARG A 89 0.77 -13.00 5.71
N HIS A 90 -0.49 -13.40 5.82
CA HIS A 90 -1.38 -12.87 6.85
C HIS A 90 -1.26 -13.68 8.13
N ASN A 91 -1.31 -12.99 9.26
CA ASN A 91 -1.45 -13.64 10.56
C ASN A 91 -2.80 -14.37 10.62
N VAL A 92 -2.78 -15.60 11.09
CA VAL A 92 -3.99 -16.42 11.21
C VAL A 92 -4.78 -15.96 12.44
N ARG A 93 -6.06 -15.68 12.24
CA ARG A 93 -7.00 -15.39 13.31
C ARG A 93 -7.26 -16.66 14.12
N ASP A 94 -7.31 -16.52 15.44
CA ASP A 94 -7.57 -17.61 16.37
C ASP A 94 -8.45 -17.11 17.53
N ARG A 95 -8.90 -17.99 18.39
CA ARG A 95 -9.63 -17.65 19.61
C ARG A 95 -8.85 -18.13 20.82
N ALA A 96 -8.76 -17.31 21.84
CA ALA A 96 -7.98 -17.57 23.04
C ALA A 96 -8.71 -18.52 24.05
N TYR A 97 -9.47 -19.51 23.57
CA TYR A 97 -10.17 -20.44 24.45
C TYR A 97 -9.20 -21.21 25.34
N GLY A 98 -9.44 -21.17 26.65
CA GLY A 98 -8.67 -21.96 27.64
C GLY A 98 -7.27 -21.46 27.91
N VAL A 99 -6.89 -20.30 27.43
CA VAL A 99 -5.58 -19.68 27.74
C VAL A 99 -5.65 -18.98 29.09
N ASN A 100 -5.03 -19.56 30.12
CA ASN A 100 -5.09 -19.02 31.49
C ASN A 100 -4.24 -17.77 31.71
N ASP A 101 -3.21 -17.52 30.91
CA ASP A 101 -2.28 -16.39 31.05
C ASP A 101 -2.08 -15.71 29.68
N LEU A 102 -3.17 -15.12 29.15
CA LEU A 102 -3.16 -14.47 27.85
C LEU A 102 -2.43 -13.12 27.93
N ASN A 103 -1.39 -12.97 27.12
CA ASN A 103 -0.66 -11.74 26.95
C ASN A 103 -0.66 -11.31 25.49
N PHE A 104 -1.00 -10.06 25.23
CA PHE A 104 -0.81 -9.45 23.93
C PHE A 104 0.55 -8.79 23.81
N VAL A 105 1.26 -9.07 22.73
CA VAL A 105 2.49 -8.36 22.38
C VAL A 105 2.12 -7.05 21.70
N LEU A 106 2.32 -5.91 22.38
CA LEU A 106 2.01 -4.58 21.89
C LEU A 106 3.16 -3.95 21.10
N ASP A 107 4.41 -4.24 21.47
CA ASP A 107 5.60 -3.86 20.69
C ASP A 107 6.60 -5.02 20.62
N GLY A 108 7.36 -5.07 19.52
CA GLY A 108 8.36 -6.11 19.24
C GLY A 108 7.83 -7.29 18.42
N GLN A 109 6.62 -7.23 17.88
CA GLN A 109 6.03 -8.27 17.05
C GLN A 109 6.97 -8.76 15.94
N GLN A 110 7.55 -7.85 15.17
CA GLN A 110 8.42 -8.19 14.03
C GLN A 110 9.64 -8.99 14.49
N ARG A 111 10.25 -8.59 15.62
CA ARG A 111 11.42 -9.26 16.21
C ARG A 111 11.08 -10.67 16.73
N LEU A 112 9.96 -10.83 17.45
CA LEU A 112 9.52 -12.15 17.92
C LEU A 112 9.14 -13.09 16.77
N THR A 113 8.45 -12.57 15.75
CA THR A 113 8.14 -13.32 14.53
C THR A 113 9.42 -13.76 13.82
N SER A 114 10.42 -12.88 13.72
CA SER A 114 11.72 -13.19 13.10
C SER A 114 12.47 -14.30 13.85
N LEU A 115 12.42 -14.30 15.19
CA LEU A 115 12.96 -15.40 15.99
C LEU A 115 12.24 -16.73 15.74
N LEU A 116 10.91 -16.69 15.63
CA LEU A 116 10.11 -17.88 15.34
C LEU A 116 10.42 -18.43 13.92
N VAL A 117 10.44 -17.55 12.91
CA VAL A 117 10.75 -17.91 11.52
C VAL A 117 12.18 -18.45 11.40
N GLY A 118 13.16 -17.78 11.98
CA GLY A 118 14.56 -18.17 11.87
C GLY A 118 14.91 -19.49 12.61
N LEU A 119 14.26 -19.78 13.76
CA LEU A 119 14.56 -20.95 14.57
C LEU A 119 13.66 -22.16 14.30
N LYS A 120 12.39 -21.95 13.97
CA LYS A 120 11.42 -23.04 13.78
C LYS A 120 10.78 -23.04 12.41
N GLY A 121 10.83 -21.92 11.70
CA GLY A 121 10.04 -21.68 10.52
C GLY A 121 10.79 -21.71 9.21
N THR A 122 10.17 -21.06 8.22
CA THR A 122 10.68 -20.96 6.84
C THR A 122 10.44 -19.57 6.29
N TYR A 123 11.20 -19.22 5.24
CA TYR A 123 11.00 -18.01 4.44
C TYR A 123 10.90 -18.39 2.97
N GLU A 124 9.88 -17.87 2.26
CA GLU A 124 9.68 -18.07 0.85
C GLU A 124 10.26 -16.89 0.08
N VAL A 125 11.42 -17.09 -0.54
CA VAL A 125 12.14 -16.07 -1.32
C VAL A 125 11.61 -16.04 -2.75
N LYS A 126 11.31 -14.85 -3.27
CA LYS A 126 10.86 -14.64 -4.63
C LYS A 126 11.99 -14.91 -5.63
N LYS A 127 11.77 -15.84 -6.57
CA LYS A 127 12.70 -16.04 -7.67
C LYS A 127 12.59 -14.94 -8.73
N LYS A 128 13.74 -14.44 -9.19
CA LYS A 128 13.80 -13.45 -10.26
C LYS A 128 13.08 -14.00 -11.51
N TYR A 129 12.10 -13.25 -12.02
CA TYR A 129 11.25 -13.64 -13.16
C TYR A 129 10.28 -14.83 -12.94
N SER A 130 9.97 -15.20 -11.70
CA SER A 130 9.01 -16.25 -11.37
C SER A 130 7.83 -15.71 -10.58
N ARG A 131 6.66 -16.36 -10.73
CA ARG A 131 5.48 -16.14 -9.86
C ARG A 131 5.48 -17.05 -8.64
N THR A 132 6.42 -17.98 -8.54
CA THR A 132 6.57 -18.91 -7.41
C THR A 132 7.84 -18.59 -6.65
N GLY A 133 7.77 -18.69 -5.31
CA GLY A 133 8.91 -18.58 -4.43
C GLY A 133 9.59 -19.93 -4.18
N GLU A 134 10.74 -19.89 -3.52
CA GLU A 134 11.47 -21.05 -3.02
C GLU A 134 11.50 -21.01 -1.49
N THR A 135 10.99 -22.07 -0.86
CA THR A 135 10.98 -22.20 0.59
C THR A 135 12.39 -22.47 1.10
N GLN A 136 12.86 -21.65 2.02
CA GLN A 136 14.21 -21.65 2.55
C GLN A 136 14.18 -21.62 4.08
N ARG A 137 15.28 -22.04 4.73
CA ARG A 137 15.51 -21.96 6.16
C ARG A 137 16.70 -21.07 6.46
N LEU A 138 16.73 -20.50 7.65
CA LEU A 138 17.86 -19.69 8.09
C LEU A 138 19.08 -20.58 8.36
N HIS A 139 20.21 -20.20 7.78
CA HIS A 139 21.51 -20.85 7.95
C HIS A 139 22.54 -19.84 8.44
N LEU A 140 23.50 -20.33 9.22
CA LEU A 140 24.69 -19.62 9.65
C LEU A 140 25.91 -20.20 8.92
N ASP A 141 26.71 -19.37 8.29
CA ASP A 141 28.04 -19.78 7.84
C ASP A 141 28.99 -19.87 9.04
N ILE A 142 29.23 -21.10 9.49
CA ILE A 142 30.01 -21.35 10.70
C ILE A 142 31.52 -21.20 10.48
N LEU A 143 31.99 -21.10 9.24
CA LEU A 143 33.43 -20.86 8.94
C LEU A 143 33.78 -19.37 8.88
N ARG A 144 32.79 -18.47 8.75
CA ARG A 144 33.03 -17.02 8.77
C ARG A 144 33.45 -16.57 10.17
N ASP A 145 34.56 -15.83 10.25
CA ASP A 145 35.04 -15.31 11.52
C ASP A 145 34.20 -14.10 11.97
N GLY A 146 33.36 -14.30 12.98
CA GLY A 146 32.51 -13.25 13.55
C GLY A 146 33.26 -12.16 14.32
N GLU A 147 34.56 -12.33 14.60
CA GLU A 147 35.40 -11.30 15.23
C GLU A 147 36.03 -10.36 14.19
N SER A 148 35.97 -10.74 12.91
CA SER A 148 36.48 -9.94 11.79
C SER A 148 35.30 -9.55 10.87
N PRO A 149 34.59 -8.44 11.17
CA PRO A 149 33.50 -7.98 10.34
C PRO A 149 34.01 -7.65 8.92
N ASP A 150 33.09 -7.58 7.95
CA ASP A 150 33.39 -7.17 6.59
C ASP A 150 34.01 -5.76 6.51
N GLU A 151 34.55 -5.39 5.35
CA GLU A 151 35.23 -4.10 5.14
C GLU A 151 34.36 -2.89 5.49
N GLU A 152 33.03 -3.03 5.42
CA GLU A 152 32.05 -2.01 5.79
C GLU A 152 31.67 -2.05 7.30
N GLY A 153 32.06 -3.10 8.01
CA GLY A 153 31.82 -3.25 9.46
C GLY A 153 30.38 -3.53 9.86
N GLU A 154 29.49 -3.74 8.89
CA GLU A 154 28.06 -3.84 9.11
C GLU A 154 27.64 -5.21 9.63
N VAL A 155 28.14 -6.31 9.05
CA VAL A 155 27.76 -7.70 9.38
C VAL A 155 28.98 -8.53 9.78
N ALA A 156 28.95 -9.12 10.99
CA ALA A 156 30.01 -9.99 11.49
C ALA A 156 29.72 -11.47 11.18
N TYR A 157 28.54 -11.95 11.54
CA TYR A 157 28.15 -13.35 11.32
C TYR A 157 27.34 -13.48 10.03
N GLY A 158 27.69 -14.45 9.17
CA GLY A 158 27.04 -14.70 7.91
C GLY A 158 25.74 -15.49 8.10
N PHE A 159 24.59 -14.81 8.13
CA PHE A 159 23.29 -15.46 8.09
C PHE A 159 22.64 -15.32 6.71
N GLU A 160 21.99 -16.38 6.24
CA GLU A 160 21.30 -16.39 4.95
C GLU A 160 20.14 -17.39 4.95
N PHE A 161 19.03 -17.04 4.32
CA PHE A 161 17.98 -18.01 4.00
C PHE A 161 18.42 -18.86 2.81
N ARG A 162 18.42 -20.18 2.96
CA ARG A 162 18.91 -21.12 1.95
C ARG A 162 18.01 -22.35 1.83
N PRO A 163 17.94 -22.98 0.64
CA PRO A 163 17.26 -24.27 0.48
C PRO A 163 17.95 -25.36 1.33
N ASN A 164 17.20 -26.33 1.81
CA ASN A 164 17.71 -27.42 2.65
C ASN A 164 18.80 -28.30 2.00
N THR A 165 19.03 -28.16 0.68
CA THR A 165 20.00 -28.96 -0.08
C THR A 165 21.41 -28.36 -0.10
N ALA A 166 21.60 -27.13 0.39
CA ALA A 166 22.88 -26.42 0.27
C ALA A 166 23.66 -26.49 1.59
N THR A 167 24.51 -27.49 1.77
CA THR A 167 25.29 -27.66 3.01
C THR A 167 26.75 -27.19 2.94
N ALA A 168 27.38 -27.18 1.79
CA ALA A 168 28.76 -26.74 1.68
C ALA A 168 29.06 -26.12 0.32
N THR A 169 29.81 -25.02 0.33
CA THR A 169 30.47 -24.43 -0.84
C THR A 169 31.94 -24.22 -0.48
N ARG A 170 32.80 -23.96 -1.49
CA ARG A 170 34.22 -23.75 -1.23
C ARG A 170 34.42 -22.50 -0.36
N GLY A 171 34.91 -22.69 0.88
CA GLY A 171 35.17 -21.62 1.86
C GLY A 171 34.00 -21.22 2.75
N SER A 172 32.84 -21.92 2.67
CA SER A 172 31.73 -21.72 3.61
C SER A 172 31.04 -23.02 3.96
N TYR A 173 30.58 -23.15 5.18
CA TYR A 173 29.77 -24.29 5.65
C TYR A 173 28.53 -23.80 6.35
N TRP A 174 27.38 -24.07 5.74
CA TRP A 174 26.09 -23.56 6.16
C TRP A 174 25.40 -24.51 7.14
N PHE A 175 25.22 -24.04 8.35
CA PHE A 175 24.54 -24.74 9.43
C PHE A 175 23.10 -24.24 9.55
N GLU A 176 22.11 -25.12 9.47
CA GLU A 176 20.69 -24.76 9.69
C GLU A 176 20.47 -24.35 11.14
N VAL A 177 20.13 -23.06 11.35
CA VAL A 177 20.06 -22.43 12.69
C VAL A 177 19.07 -23.15 13.60
N GLY A 178 17.95 -23.62 13.09
CA GLY A 178 16.92 -24.33 13.86
C GLY A 178 17.40 -25.63 14.52
N ARG A 179 18.47 -26.26 14.03
CA ARG A 179 19.06 -27.47 14.63
C ARG A 179 19.60 -27.23 16.03
N ILE A 180 19.98 -25.99 16.37
CA ILE A 180 20.48 -25.61 17.68
C ILE A 180 19.47 -25.90 18.80
N LEU A 181 18.16 -25.85 18.51
CA LEU A 181 17.11 -26.12 19.50
C LEU A 181 17.16 -27.51 20.11
N LYS A 182 17.89 -28.45 19.50
CA LYS A 182 18.12 -29.79 20.03
C LYS A 182 19.24 -29.83 21.10
N CYS A 183 19.98 -28.73 21.27
CA CYS A 183 21.16 -28.64 22.14
C CYS A 183 20.86 -27.99 23.48
N GLN A 184 19.64 -28.14 24.03
CA GLN A 184 19.23 -27.54 25.29
C GLN A 184 20.06 -28.10 26.47
N THR A 185 20.40 -29.38 26.47
CA THR A 185 21.15 -30.05 27.55
C THR A 185 22.65 -30.06 27.35
N GLY A 186 23.15 -29.62 26.19
CA GLY A 186 24.57 -29.56 25.86
C GLY A 186 24.78 -29.51 24.35
N ILE A 187 25.93 -29.01 23.94
CA ILE A 187 26.28 -28.82 22.51
C ILE A 187 27.33 -29.82 22.01
N GLU A 188 27.96 -30.61 22.93
CA GLU A 188 29.13 -31.43 22.66
C GLU A 188 28.89 -32.40 21.48
N ALA A 189 27.76 -33.11 21.49
CA ALA A 189 27.41 -34.04 20.41
C ALA A 189 27.28 -33.35 19.03
N LEU A 190 26.74 -32.13 19.00
CA LEU A 190 26.65 -31.31 17.76
C LEU A 190 28.04 -30.86 17.31
N LEU A 191 28.92 -30.45 18.24
CA LEU A 191 30.28 -30.05 17.90
C LEU A 191 31.08 -31.21 17.32
N ASP A 192 30.97 -32.43 17.92
CA ASP A 192 31.62 -33.63 17.43
C ASP A 192 31.12 -34.05 16.04
N GLU A 193 29.79 -34.05 15.84
CA GLU A 193 29.19 -34.35 14.54
C GLU A 193 29.68 -33.35 13.49
N THR A 194 29.68 -32.06 13.82
CA THR A 194 30.08 -30.99 12.89
C THR A 194 31.57 -31.07 12.58
N ALA A 195 32.40 -31.29 13.59
CA ALA A 195 33.84 -31.47 13.43
C ALA A 195 34.19 -32.66 12.52
N ALA A 196 33.50 -33.79 12.71
CA ALA A 196 33.68 -34.99 11.86
C ALA A 196 33.32 -34.66 10.37
N ARG A 197 32.23 -33.95 10.16
CA ARG A 197 31.80 -33.51 8.81
C ARG A 197 32.81 -32.54 8.18
N LEU A 198 33.26 -31.52 8.92
CA LEU A 198 34.21 -30.53 8.44
C LEU A 198 35.57 -31.13 8.08
N LYS A 199 36.06 -32.10 8.85
CA LYS A 199 37.29 -32.85 8.54
C LYS A 199 37.19 -33.56 7.18
N ALA A 200 36.00 -34.07 6.80
CA ALA A 200 35.79 -34.69 5.51
C ALA A 200 35.84 -33.67 4.33
N PHE A 201 35.67 -32.38 4.61
CA PHE A 201 35.81 -31.28 3.64
C PHE A 201 37.21 -30.64 3.64
N HIS A 202 38.17 -31.22 4.40
CA HIS A 202 39.57 -30.75 4.47
C HIS A 202 39.70 -29.28 4.92
N VAL A 203 38.87 -28.84 5.88
CA VAL A 203 39.00 -27.50 6.49
C VAL A 203 40.23 -27.46 7.39
N SER A 204 40.80 -26.28 7.58
CA SER A 204 41.95 -26.05 8.47
C SER A 204 41.54 -26.14 9.93
N GLU A 205 42.51 -26.37 10.82
CA GLU A 205 42.26 -26.36 12.28
C GLU A 205 41.70 -25.01 12.76
N VAL A 206 42.12 -23.90 12.15
CA VAL A 206 41.60 -22.54 12.47
C VAL A 206 40.12 -22.43 12.11
N GLU A 207 39.72 -22.89 10.93
CA GLU A 207 38.32 -22.90 10.50
C GLU A 207 37.47 -23.84 11.39
N LEU A 208 38.05 -24.97 11.85
CA LEU A 208 37.37 -25.89 12.76
C LEU A 208 37.10 -25.24 14.12
N GLU A 209 38.08 -24.52 14.69
CA GLU A 209 37.90 -23.79 15.94
C GLU A 209 36.92 -22.61 15.77
N THR A 210 36.93 -21.91 14.64
CA THR A 210 35.95 -20.88 14.32
C THR A 210 34.54 -21.47 14.28
N ALA A 211 34.34 -22.61 13.62
CA ALA A 211 33.04 -23.28 13.57
C ALA A 211 32.52 -23.67 14.96
N LYS A 212 33.39 -24.24 15.82
CA LYS A 212 33.03 -24.58 17.21
C LYS A 212 32.64 -23.34 18.01
N ARG A 213 33.41 -22.26 17.90
CA ARG A 213 33.14 -20.97 18.57
C ARG A 213 31.80 -20.39 18.13
N ASN A 214 31.52 -20.36 16.83
CA ASN A 214 30.27 -19.85 16.29
C ASN A 214 29.06 -20.67 16.76
N LEU A 215 29.13 -21.98 16.74
CA LEU A 215 28.06 -22.86 17.26
C LEU A 215 27.85 -22.70 18.76
N THR A 216 28.93 -22.60 19.55
CA THR A 216 28.85 -22.36 21.00
C THR A 216 28.25 -20.99 21.29
N CYS A 217 28.60 -19.94 20.51
CA CYS A 217 27.99 -18.62 20.61
C CYS A 217 26.49 -18.67 20.29
N LEU A 218 26.09 -19.35 19.22
CA LEU A 218 24.68 -19.51 18.87
C LEU A 218 23.89 -20.24 19.96
N GLN A 219 24.46 -21.31 20.54
CA GLN A 219 23.83 -22.03 21.64
C GLN A 219 23.68 -21.14 22.89
N ARG A 220 24.73 -20.39 23.25
CA ARG A 220 24.70 -19.44 24.38
C ARG A 220 23.59 -18.40 24.19
N VAL A 221 23.49 -17.78 23.03
CA VAL A 221 22.50 -16.76 22.70
C VAL A 221 21.07 -17.28 22.78
N VAL A 222 20.85 -18.53 22.36
CA VAL A 222 19.50 -19.11 22.34
C VAL A 222 19.07 -19.58 23.74
N PHE A 223 19.99 -20.13 24.54
CA PHE A 223 19.63 -20.83 25.77
C PHE A 223 20.07 -20.13 27.07
N LEU A 224 21.19 -19.41 27.07
CA LEU A 224 21.82 -18.90 28.29
C LEU A 224 21.69 -17.38 28.43
N ASP A 225 21.89 -16.63 27.34
CA ASP A 225 21.74 -15.19 27.37
C ASP A 225 20.26 -14.80 27.50
N LEU A 226 20.00 -13.62 28.06
CA LEU A 226 18.66 -13.09 28.32
C LEU A 226 18.37 -11.86 27.44
N PRO A 227 18.37 -11.99 26.10
CA PRO A 227 18.21 -10.86 25.20
C PRO A 227 16.76 -10.36 25.11
N ILE A 228 15.77 -11.12 25.60
CA ILE A 228 14.35 -10.75 25.52
C ILE A 228 13.97 -10.02 26.81
N CYS A 229 14.15 -8.70 26.80
CA CYS A 229 13.76 -7.83 27.90
C CYS A 229 12.36 -7.25 27.63
N TYR A 230 11.39 -7.46 28.53
CA TYR A 230 10.01 -7.02 28.32
C TYR A 230 9.38 -6.47 29.59
N HIS A 231 8.44 -5.51 29.39
CA HIS A 231 7.53 -5.04 30.41
C HIS A 231 6.13 -5.60 30.14
N THR A 232 5.43 -6.04 31.19
CA THR A 232 4.04 -6.48 31.10
C THR A 232 3.13 -5.50 31.82
N GLU A 233 2.31 -4.75 31.06
CA GLU A 233 1.23 -3.93 31.61
C GLU A 233 0.11 -4.86 32.11
N THR A 234 -0.23 -4.72 33.38
CA THR A 234 -1.23 -5.57 34.05
C THR A 234 -2.50 -4.81 34.40
N HIS A 235 -2.49 -3.48 34.23
CA HIS A 235 -3.59 -2.60 34.61
C HIS A 235 -4.22 -1.96 33.37
N GLY A 236 -5.52 -1.73 33.45
CA GLY A 236 -6.24 -0.95 32.46
C GLY A 236 -7.13 -1.77 31.55
N ASP A 237 -8.04 -1.04 30.93
CA ASP A 237 -8.97 -1.52 29.92
C ASP A 237 -8.37 -1.45 28.50
N GLN A 238 -9.17 -1.81 27.51
CA GLN A 238 -8.78 -1.75 26.10
C GLN A 238 -8.42 -0.34 25.62
N GLU A 239 -9.02 0.74 26.20
CA GLU A 239 -8.74 2.12 25.82
C GLU A 239 -7.32 2.52 26.27
N ARG A 240 -6.94 2.16 27.51
CA ARG A 240 -5.58 2.37 28.02
C ARG A 240 -4.54 1.57 27.23
N MET A 241 -4.84 0.30 26.93
CA MET A 241 -3.97 -0.54 26.09
C MET A 241 -3.72 0.11 24.73
N LEU A 242 -4.77 0.64 24.09
CA LEU A 242 -4.66 1.32 22.81
C LEU A 242 -3.82 2.59 22.89
N ASP A 243 -3.98 3.42 23.96
CA ASP A 243 -3.15 4.62 24.16
C ASP A 243 -1.66 4.24 24.32
N ILE A 244 -1.36 3.22 25.12
CA ILE A 244 0.00 2.71 25.30
C ILE A 244 0.56 2.19 23.96
N PHE A 245 -0.21 1.41 23.21
CA PHE A 245 0.17 0.88 21.91
C PHE A 245 0.52 1.98 20.91
N VAL A 246 -0.31 3.02 20.82
CA VAL A 246 -0.08 4.20 19.96
C VAL A 246 1.21 4.92 20.34
N ARG A 247 1.45 5.14 21.64
CA ARG A 247 2.65 5.84 22.13
C ARG A 247 3.92 5.02 21.91
N ALA A 248 3.89 3.72 22.20
CA ALA A 248 5.02 2.83 22.01
C ALA A 248 5.47 2.77 20.54
N ASN A 249 4.52 2.73 19.61
CA ASN A 249 4.81 2.70 18.19
C ASN A 249 5.19 4.07 17.57
N SER A 250 5.17 5.17 18.36
CA SER A 250 5.52 6.51 17.84
C SER A 250 7.04 6.75 17.78
N GLY A 251 7.87 5.90 18.38
CA GLY A 251 9.32 6.09 18.54
C GLY A 251 10.22 5.20 17.68
N GLY A 252 9.66 4.22 16.96
CA GLY A 252 10.41 3.29 16.10
C GLY A 252 10.07 3.45 14.61
N GLU A 253 9.90 2.33 13.89
CA GLU A 253 9.24 2.34 12.58
C GLU A 253 7.73 2.48 12.83
N PRO A 254 7.17 3.72 12.77
CA PRO A 254 5.85 3.99 13.29
C PRO A 254 4.81 3.26 12.45
N LEU A 255 3.78 2.71 13.11
CA LEU A 255 2.59 2.28 12.40
C LEU A 255 2.07 3.48 11.58
N SER A 256 1.70 3.21 10.36
CA SER A 256 1.09 4.24 9.52
C SER A 256 -0.22 4.71 10.16
N LYS A 257 -0.58 5.97 9.91
CA LYS A 257 -1.85 6.50 10.44
C LYS A 257 -3.06 5.62 10.11
N PRO A 258 -3.22 5.09 8.87
CA PRO A 258 -4.32 4.18 8.55
C PRO A 258 -4.35 2.92 9.42
N GLU A 259 -3.19 2.34 9.73
CA GLU A 259 -3.11 1.15 10.59
C GLU A 259 -3.57 1.44 12.02
N LEU A 260 -3.16 2.59 12.59
CA LEU A 260 -3.61 3.02 13.90
C LEU A 260 -5.12 3.30 13.96
N LEU A 261 -5.66 3.92 12.90
CA LEU A 261 -7.08 4.22 12.81
C LEU A 261 -7.93 2.95 12.62
N LEU A 262 -7.43 2.02 11.79
CA LEU A 262 -8.06 0.71 11.63
C LEU A 262 -8.05 -0.08 12.93
N SER A 263 -6.99 0.06 13.73
CA SER A 263 -6.91 -0.52 15.07
C SER A 263 -8.03 0.00 15.98
N ASN A 264 -8.28 1.32 15.97
CA ASN A 264 -9.40 1.90 16.72
C ASN A 264 -10.76 1.35 16.29
N LEU A 265 -11.00 1.21 14.97
CA LEU A 265 -12.23 0.59 14.47
C LEU A 265 -12.36 -0.86 14.98
N THR A 266 -11.27 -1.63 14.92
CA THR A 266 -11.27 -3.04 15.34
C THR A 266 -11.61 -3.21 16.83
N VAL A 267 -11.18 -2.29 17.69
CA VAL A 267 -11.50 -2.30 19.11
C VAL A 267 -12.98 -1.98 19.39
N HIS A 268 -13.57 -1.09 18.59
CA HIS A 268 -14.89 -0.52 18.91
C HIS A 268 -16.05 -1.09 18.09
N TRP A 269 -15.79 -1.75 16.97
CA TRP A 269 -16.81 -2.46 16.22
C TRP A 269 -17.20 -3.76 16.94
N LYS A 270 -18.50 -4.06 16.99
CA LYS A 270 -19.03 -5.19 17.71
C LYS A 270 -19.70 -6.22 16.80
N ALA A 271 -20.33 -5.76 15.73
CA ALA A 271 -21.10 -6.62 14.82
C ALA A 271 -20.26 -7.13 13.65
N LEU A 272 -19.23 -6.37 13.24
CA LEU A 272 -18.40 -6.64 12.08
C LEU A 272 -16.92 -6.69 12.45
N ASP A 273 -16.15 -7.51 11.73
CA ASP A 273 -14.69 -7.46 11.77
C ASP A 273 -14.20 -6.28 10.91
N ALA A 274 -13.87 -5.15 11.56
CA ALA A 274 -13.47 -3.93 10.88
C ALA A 274 -12.27 -4.15 9.93
N ARG A 275 -11.30 -4.98 10.33
CA ARG A 275 -10.10 -5.24 9.52
C ARG A 275 -10.44 -6.03 8.27
N ALA A 276 -11.19 -7.12 8.41
CA ALA A 276 -11.64 -7.93 7.28
C ALA A 276 -12.55 -7.14 6.33
N GLU A 277 -13.49 -6.37 6.87
CA GLU A 277 -14.42 -5.54 6.11
C GLU A 277 -13.70 -4.46 5.29
N VAL A 278 -12.84 -3.66 5.93
CA VAL A 278 -12.10 -2.58 5.24
C VAL A 278 -11.15 -3.15 4.19
N LYS A 279 -10.44 -4.26 4.50
CA LYS A 279 -9.52 -4.89 3.54
C LYS A 279 -10.27 -5.45 2.33
N SER A 280 -11.29 -6.27 2.55
CA SER A 280 -12.11 -6.84 1.48
C SER A 280 -12.76 -5.74 0.62
N PHE A 281 -13.19 -4.64 1.25
CA PHE A 281 -13.78 -3.52 0.53
C PHE A 281 -12.74 -2.77 -0.32
N VAL A 282 -11.52 -2.58 0.18
CA VAL A 282 -10.41 -2.00 -0.61
C VAL A 282 -10.10 -2.84 -1.85
N ASP A 283 -10.09 -4.16 -1.72
CA ASP A 283 -9.88 -5.08 -2.86
C ASP A 283 -11.02 -4.98 -3.88
N ASP A 284 -12.28 -4.96 -3.42
CA ASP A 284 -13.47 -4.83 -4.27
C ASP A 284 -13.47 -3.51 -5.07
N ILE A 285 -13.20 -2.36 -4.41
CA ILE A 285 -13.19 -1.06 -5.10
C ILE A 285 -12.01 -0.91 -6.06
N ASN A 286 -10.83 -1.49 -5.77
CA ASN A 286 -9.73 -1.52 -6.74
C ASN A 286 -10.05 -2.39 -7.95
N SER A 287 -10.71 -3.53 -7.74
CA SER A 287 -11.20 -4.39 -8.83
C SER A 287 -12.22 -3.65 -9.71
N SER A 288 -13.14 -2.89 -9.09
CA SER A 288 -14.11 -2.06 -9.80
C SER A 288 -13.46 -0.92 -10.58
N LEU A 289 -12.46 -0.25 -10.00
CA LEU A 289 -11.73 0.85 -10.65
C LEU A 289 -10.91 0.38 -11.86
N ASN A 290 -10.38 -0.83 -11.80
CA ASN A 290 -9.51 -1.38 -12.85
C ASN A 290 -10.26 -2.30 -13.85
N ARG A 291 -11.59 -2.29 -13.85
CA ARG A 291 -12.38 -3.09 -14.80
C ARG A 291 -12.08 -2.66 -16.23
N GLY A 292 -11.65 -3.59 -17.07
CA GLY A 292 -11.28 -3.32 -18.46
C GLY A 292 -9.88 -2.72 -18.67
N ALA A 293 -9.05 -2.60 -17.63
CA ALA A 293 -7.67 -2.14 -17.75
C ALA A 293 -6.69 -3.32 -17.90
N ASP A 294 -5.66 -3.15 -18.71
CA ASP A 294 -4.63 -4.20 -18.93
C ASP A 294 -3.74 -4.43 -17.71
N SER A 295 -3.57 -3.42 -16.85
CA SER A 295 -2.78 -3.51 -15.62
C SER A 295 -3.56 -2.91 -14.46
N GLY A 296 -3.82 -3.74 -13.43
CA GLY A 296 -4.52 -3.33 -12.22
C GLY A 296 -3.57 -2.71 -11.18
N ARG A 297 -3.35 -1.38 -11.22
CA ARG A 297 -2.69 -0.70 -10.10
C ARG A 297 -3.67 -0.52 -8.95
N SER A 298 -3.32 -0.98 -7.75
CA SER A 298 -4.06 -0.71 -6.52
C SER A 298 -3.82 0.75 -6.08
N ALA A 299 -4.69 1.64 -6.53
CA ALA A 299 -4.60 3.09 -6.25
C ALA A 299 -5.36 3.51 -5.00
N LEU A 300 -6.40 2.75 -4.64
CA LEU A 300 -7.23 2.99 -3.46
C LEU A 300 -6.69 2.18 -2.28
N LYS A 301 -6.42 2.85 -1.17
CA LYS A 301 -5.87 2.26 0.05
C LYS A 301 -6.85 2.41 1.20
N GLN A 302 -6.56 1.77 2.32
CA GLN A 302 -7.32 1.90 3.57
C GLN A 302 -7.50 3.36 3.99
N ASP A 303 -6.46 4.19 3.81
CA ASP A 303 -6.49 5.64 4.08
C ASP A 303 -7.64 6.36 3.36
N PHE A 304 -7.86 6.05 2.09
CA PHE A 304 -8.96 6.59 1.29
C PHE A 304 -10.32 6.22 1.90
N VAL A 305 -10.51 4.94 2.27
CA VAL A 305 -11.77 4.45 2.85
C VAL A 305 -12.05 5.12 4.19
N LEU A 306 -11.06 5.14 5.09
CA LEU A 306 -11.20 5.73 6.43
C LEU A 306 -11.46 7.23 6.38
N LYS A 307 -10.79 7.95 5.48
CA LYS A 307 -11.01 9.37 5.26
C LYS A 307 -12.41 9.63 4.68
N SER A 308 -12.86 8.78 3.76
CA SER A 308 -14.22 8.85 3.22
C SER A 308 -15.27 8.70 4.33
N CYS A 309 -15.09 7.78 5.28
CA CYS A 309 -16.00 7.64 6.43
C CYS A 309 -16.20 8.96 7.18
N LEU A 310 -15.11 9.69 7.48
CA LEU A 310 -15.19 10.98 8.18
C LEU A 310 -15.96 12.02 7.36
N VAL A 311 -15.73 12.06 6.05
CA VAL A 311 -16.39 13.07 5.19
C VAL A 311 -17.88 12.72 5.00
N LEU A 312 -18.21 11.46 4.73
CA LEU A 312 -19.58 11.03 4.45
C LEU A 312 -20.50 11.19 5.68
N LEU A 313 -19.97 11.02 6.87
CA LEU A 313 -20.73 11.16 8.14
C LEU A 313 -20.65 12.56 8.76
N ASP A 314 -20.18 13.56 8.03
CA ASP A 314 -20.04 14.94 8.50
C ASP A 314 -19.16 15.10 9.76
N LEU A 315 -18.24 14.16 9.97
CA LEU A 315 -17.31 14.16 11.09
C LEU A 315 -16.13 15.12 10.82
N PRO A 316 -15.33 15.49 11.85
CA PRO A 316 -14.13 16.28 11.64
C PRO A 316 -13.20 15.63 10.61
N VAL A 317 -12.91 16.33 9.52
CA VAL A 317 -12.08 15.81 8.41
C VAL A 317 -10.62 15.62 8.81
N ALA A 318 -10.20 16.22 9.91
CA ALA A 318 -8.84 16.06 10.41
C ALA A 318 -8.52 14.57 10.62
N TYR A 319 -7.67 14.04 9.75
CA TYR A 319 -7.28 12.63 9.76
C TYR A 319 -6.28 12.36 10.89
N ARG A 320 -6.82 12.24 12.13
CA ARG A 320 -6.07 12.04 13.38
C ARG A 320 -6.69 10.90 14.18
N ILE A 321 -5.91 10.28 15.05
CA ILE A 321 -6.38 9.22 15.96
C ILE A 321 -7.54 9.71 16.81
N SER A 322 -7.47 10.94 17.33
CA SER A 322 -8.53 11.55 18.13
C SER A 322 -9.87 11.74 17.38
N SER A 323 -9.89 11.65 16.06
CA SER A 323 -11.12 11.70 15.26
C SER A 323 -11.87 10.37 15.21
N PHE A 324 -11.22 9.25 15.59
CA PHE A 324 -11.78 7.90 15.60
C PHE A 324 -12.00 7.39 17.03
N HIS A 325 -12.59 8.24 17.89
CA HIS A 325 -13.00 7.82 19.23
C HIS A 325 -14.20 6.85 19.15
N ARG A 326 -14.50 6.17 20.24
CA ARG A 326 -15.54 5.13 20.34
C ARG A 326 -16.84 5.50 19.61
N ARG A 327 -17.43 6.67 19.91
CA ARG A 327 -18.69 7.11 19.30
C ARG A 327 -18.61 7.22 17.77
N THR A 328 -17.49 7.74 17.25
CA THR A 328 -17.23 7.80 15.81
C THR A 328 -17.16 6.41 15.19
N CYS A 329 -16.44 5.48 15.84
CA CYS A 329 -16.32 4.11 15.35
C CYS A 329 -17.65 3.38 15.31
N GLU A 330 -18.47 3.50 16.36
CA GLU A 330 -19.83 2.95 16.44
C GLU A 330 -20.75 3.56 15.34
N GLN A 331 -20.63 4.86 15.07
CA GLN A 331 -21.38 5.54 14.00
C GLN A 331 -20.95 5.04 12.61
N ILE A 332 -19.64 4.84 12.37
CA ILE A 332 -19.15 4.27 11.11
C ILE A 332 -19.68 2.86 10.92
N GLU A 333 -19.67 2.00 11.96
CA GLU A 333 -20.20 0.66 11.89
C GLU A 333 -21.68 0.65 11.51
N SER A 334 -22.50 1.47 12.18
CA SER A 334 -23.94 1.55 11.92
C SER A 334 -24.30 2.01 10.50
N CYS A 335 -23.46 2.87 9.89
CA CYS A 335 -23.66 3.40 8.54
C CYS A 335 -22.79 2.67 7.47
N TRP A 336 -22.08 1.61 7.83
CA TRP A 336 -21.06 1.00 7.00
C TRP A 336 -21.57 0.54 5.62
N THR A 337 -22.78 0.00 5.56
CA THR A 337 -23.40 -0.45 4.32
C THR A 337 -23.62 0.71 3.32
N ASP A 338 -24.14 1.84 3.81
CA ASP A 338 -24.40 3.02 2.97
C ASP A 338 -23.11 3.72 2.55
N ILE A 339 -22.11 3.74 3.44
CA ILE A 339 -20.75 4.22 3.15
C ILE A 339 -20.13 3.40 2.03
N LYS A 340 -20.12 2.06 2.15
CA LYS A 340 -19.59 1.15 1.11
C LYS A 340 -20.28 1.39 -0.22
N LYS A 341 -21.61 1.47 -0.23
CA LYS A 341 -22.39 1.71 -1.44
C LYS A 341 -21.97 3.00 -2.13
N SER A 342 -21.94 4.11 -1.40
CA SER A 342 -21.66 5.43 -1.99
C SER A 342 -20.21 5.56 -2.51
N ILE A 343 -19.24 4.97 -1.81
CA ILE A 343 -17.85 4.91 -2.27
C ILE A 343 -17.75 4.04 -3.53
N LYS A 344 -18.39 2.87 -3.53
CA LYS A 344 -18.38 1.96 -4.68
C LYS A 344 -19.03 2.59 -5.90
N ASP A 345 -20.18 3.23 -5.74
CA ASP A 345 -20.87 3.94 -6.82
C ASP A 345 -19.97 5.03 -7.42
N ALA A 346 -19.26 5.82 -6.60
CA ALA A 346 -18.32 6.84 -7.07
C ALA A 346 -17.14 6.24 -7.83
N VAL A 347 -16.59 5.10 -7.35
CA VAL A 347 -15.49 4.39 -8.00
C VAL A 347 -15.92 3.80 -9.35
N GLU A 348 -17.10 3.18 -9.40
CA GLU A 348 -17.63 2.62 -10.64
C GLU A 348 -17.96 3.70 -11.69
N VAL A 349 -18.42 4.86 -11.24
CA VAL A 349 -18.64 6.01 -12.10
C VAL A 349 -17.31 6.56 -12.63
N ALA A 350 -16.28 6.63 -11.80
CA ALA A 350 -14.95 7.03 -12.23
C ALA A 350 -14.38 6.07 -13.30
N ASN A 351 -14.53 4.76 -13.10
CA ASN A 351 -14.14 3.77 -14.11
C ASN A 351 -14.93 3.97 -15.43
N TRP A 352 -16.22 4.21 -15.33
CA TRP A 352 -17.06 4.52 -16.50
C TRP A 352 -16.62 5.80 -17.23
N PHE A 353 -16.00 6.76 -16.54
CA PHE A 353 -15.38 7.96 -17.13
C PHE A 353 -13.99 7.71 -17.73
N GLY A 354 -13.47 6.47 -17.70
CA GLY A 354 -12.15 6.12 -18.18
C GLY A 354 -11.02 6.34 -17.17
N ILE A 355 -11.36 6.58 -15.90
CA ILE A 355 -10.39 6.71 -14.82
C ILE A 355 -10.11 5.33 -14.25
N THR A 356 -8.83 4.93 -14.23
CA THR A 356 -8.35 3.65 -13.69
C THR A 356 -7.31 3.89 -12.59
N GLY A 357 -6.86 2.84 -11.92
CA GLY A 357 -5.80 2.96 -10.93
C GLY A 357 -4.48 3.53 -11.48
N ALA A 358 -4.23 3.38 -12.77
CA ALA A 358 -3.06 3.95 -13.44
C ALA A 358 -3.20 5.47 -13.67
N THR A 359 -4.40 5.95 -13.89
CA THR A 359 -4.68 7.36 -14.23
C THR A 359 -5.18 8.19 -13.04
N LEU A 360 -5.58 7.56 -11.94
CA LEU A 360 -6.04 8.22 -10.73
C LEU A 360 -4.85 8.86 -9.99
N THR A 361 -4.62 10.15 -10.21
CA THR A 361 -3.51 10.91 -9.58
C THR A 361 -3.74 11.19 -8.10
N SER A 362 -5.00 11.22 -7.65
CA SER A 362 -5.38 11.39 -6.24
C SER A 362 -6.70 10.68 -5.93
N ALA A 363 -6.65 9.66 -5.06
CA ALA A 363 -7.84 8.96 -4.59
C ALA A 363 -8.86 9.91 -3.90
N ASN A 364 -8.37 10.92 -3.19
CA ASN A 364 -9.21 11.87 -2.45
C ASN A 364 -10.14 12.70 -3.35
N ALA A 365 -9.88 12.77 -4.66
CA ALA A 365 -10.76 13.43 -5.62
C ALA A 365 -12.11 12.70 -5.79
N LEU A 366 -12.18 11.40 -5.44
CA LEU A 366 -13.43 10.63 -5.49
C LEU A 366 -14.33 10.88 -4.27
N ILE A 367 -13.79 11.37 -3.16
CA ILE A 367 -14.55 11.57 -1.91
C ILE A 367 -15.70 12.56 -2.08
N PRO A 368 -15.56 13.71 -2.75
CA PRO A 368 -16.67 14.63 -3.04
C PRO A 368 -17.80 13.99 -3.85
N VAL A 369 -17.46 13.14 -4.82
CA VAL A 369 -18.46 12.42 -5.62
C VAL A 369 -19.19 11.40 -4.74
N ALA A 370 -18.47 10.63 -3.93
CA ALA A 370 -19.05 9.70 -2.98
C ALA A 370 -19.95 10.41 -1.96
N TYR A 371 -19.55 11.59 -1.48
CA TYR A 371 -20.34 12.40 -0.55
C TYR A 371 -21.63 12.91 -1.21
N PHE A 372 -21.55 13.40 -2.44
CA PHE A 372 -22.73 13.81 -3.19
C PHE A 372 -23.73 12.65 -3.38
N LEU A 373 -23.23 11.46 -3.74
CA LEU A 373 -24.08 10.26 -3.88
C LEU A 373 -24.65 9.77 -2.54
N TYR A 374 -23.89 9.90 -1.44
CA TYR A 374 -24.35 9.57 -0.10
C TYR A 374 -25.52 10.48 0.34
N ARG A 375 -25.45 11.78 0.02
CA ARG A 375 -26.51 12.76 0.31
C ARG A 375 -27.70 12.68 -0.66
N ASN A 376 -27.52 12.05 -1.81
CA ASN A 376 -28.55 11.92 -2.85
C ASN A 376 -28.70 10.44 -3.27
N PRO A 377 -29.25 9.57 -2.40
CA PRO A 377 -29.31 8.12 -2.63
C PRO A 377 -30.16 7.71 -3.84
N ASP A 378 -30.99 8.60 -4.37
CA ASP A 378 -31.84 8.37 -5.55
C ASP A 378 -31.15 8.67 -6.87
N VAL A 379 -30.03 9.41 -6.86
CA VAL A 379 -29.25 9.72 -8.07
C VAL A 379 -28.61 8.47 -8.65
N ARG A 380 -28.78 8.24 -9.94
CA ARG A 380 -28.25 7.10 -10.70
C ARG A 380 -27.49 7.61 -11.92
N LEU A 381 -26.22 7.98 -11.74
CA LEU A 381 -25.39 8.63 -12.77
C LEU A 381 -25.27 7.85 -14.09
N ARG A 382 -25.62 6.56 -14.09
CA ARG A 382 -25.64 5.69 -15.28
C ARG A 382 -27.04 5.47 -15.85
N SER A 383 -28.06 6.18 -15.35
CA SER A 383 -29.42 6.07 -15.87
C SER A 383 -29.62 6.92 -17.13
N ASP A 384 -30.69 6.64 -17.88
CA ASP A 384 -31.09 7.42 -19.05
C ASP A 384 -31.89 8.67 -18.66
N SER A 385 -32.05 8.95 -17.36
CA SER A 385 -32.68 10.18 -16.87
C SER A 385 -31.88 11.41 -17.32
N LYS A 386 -32.58 12.42 -17.82
CA LYS A 386 -31.94 13.69 -18.27
C LYS A 386 -31.10 14.32 -17.16
N THR A 387 -31.64 14.39 -15.93
CA THR A 387 -30.96 14.97 -14.77
C THR A 387 -29.74 14.15 -14.36
N ASP A 388 -29.84 12.82 -14.40
CA ASP A 388 -28.71 11.95 -14.06
C ASP A 388 -27.60 12.03 -15.12
N ALA A 389 -27.96 12.10 -16.40
CA ALA A 389 -27.01 12.27 -17.51
C ALA A 389 -26.30 13.65 -17.44
N GLU A 390 -27.03 14.69 -17.05
CA GLU A 390 -26.47 16.03 -16.80
C GLU A 390 -25.50 16.00 -15.62
N ASN A 391 -25.89 15.42 -14.48
CA ASN A 391 -25.02 15.22 -13.32
C ASN A 391 -23.76 14.44 -13.69
N ALA A 392 -23.90 13.34 -14.43
CA ALA A 392 -22.77 12.54 -14.89
C ALA A 392 -21.78 13.35 -15.73
N SER A 393 -22.29 14.19 -16.66
CA SER A 393 -21.47 15.07 -17.49
C SER A 393 -20.73 16.12 -16.66
N ILE A 394 -21.42 16.77 -15.73
CA ILE A 394 -20.85 17.76 -14.81
C ILE A 394 -19.76 17.13 -13.93
N ILE A 395 -20.07 16.01 -13.27
CA ILE A 395 -19.13 15.30 -12.39
C ILE A 395 -17.91 14.81 -13.17
N ARG A 396 -18.10 14.26 -14.38
CA ARG A 396 -16.97 13.81 -15.22
C ARG A 396 -15.99 14.94 -15.49
N ARG A 397 -16.48 16.08 -15.96
CA ARG A 397 -15.65 17.26 -16.26
C ARG A 397 -14.91 17.74 -15.01
N TRP A 398 -15.66 17.94 -13.92
CA TRP A 398 -15.10 18.42 -12.67
C TRP A 398 -14.03 17.47 -12.13
N LEU A 399 -14.31 16.15 -12.09
CA LEU A 399 -13.39 15.15 -11.55
C LEU A 399 -12.08 15.06 -12.36
N ILE A 400 -12.18 15.00 -13.69
CA ILE A 400 -10.99 14.94 -14.56
C ILE A 400 -10.15 16.21 -14.39
N MET A 401 -10.76 17.37 -14.38
CA MET A 401 -10.03 18.63 -14.17
C MET A 401 -9.42 18.72 -12.77
N ALA A 402 -10.13 18.26 -11.73
CA ALA A 402 -9.59 18.19 -10.38
C ALA A 402 -8.35 17.29 -10.30
N LEU A 403 -8.33 16.19 -11.06
CA LEU A 403 -7.18 15.27 -11.15
C LEU A 403 -6.02 15.91 -11.95
N LEU A 404 -6.29 16.51 -13.09
CA LEU A 404 -5.30 17.16 -13.94
C LEU A 404 -4.60 18.34 -13.23
N ASN A 405 -5.35 19.11 -12.46
CA ASN A 405 -4.83 20.26 -11.70
C ASN A 405 -4.33 19.92 -10.30
N GLY A 406 -4.33 18.63 -9.91
CA GLY A 406 -3.84 18.19 -8.62
C GLY A 406 -4.56 18.81 -7.41
N VAL A 407 -5.87 19.12 -7.54
CA VAL A 407 -6.66 19.84 -6.53
C VAL A 407 -6.61 19.17 -5.16
N PHE A 408 -6.57 17.85 -5.11
CA PHE A 408 -6.50 17.03 -3.89
C PHE A 408 -5.09 16.48 -3.59
N GLY A 409 -4.05 17.02 -4.20
CA GLY A 409 -2.67 16.67 -3.90
C GLY A 409 -2.19 17.26 -2.57
N GLY A 410 -1.23 16.63 -1.90
CA GLY A 410 -0.70 17.06 -0.60
C GLY A 410 -1.73 16.97 0.53
N SER A 411 -1.74 17.94 1.47
CA SER A 411 -2.72 17.96 2.56
C SER A 411 -4.12 18.30 2.03
N SER A 412 -4.96 17.29 1.84
CA SER A 412 -6.30 17.43 1.26
C SER A 412 -7.40 17.76 2.30
N ASP A 413 -7.10 17.76 3.60
CA ASP A 413 -8.12 17.86 4.66
C ASP A 413 -8.90 19.18 4.60
N SER A 414 -8.22 20.30 4.42
CA SER A 414 -8.86 21.61 4.29
C SER A 414 -9.71 21.71 3.02
N MET A 415 -9.24 21.12 1.91
CA MET A 415 -9.97 21.06 0.64
C MET A 415 -11.23 20.22 0.80
N LEU A 416 -11.12 19.02 1.36
CA LEU A 416 -12.26 18.13 1.62
C LEU A 416 -13.29 18.77 2.54
N HIS A 417 -12.86 19.50 3.57
CA HIS A 417 -13.78 20.23 4.44
C HIS A 417 -14.58 21.30 3.68
N ARG A 418 -13.91 22.12 2.84
CA ARG A 418 -14.57 23.14 2.02
C ARG A 418 -15.56 22.52 1.03
N VAL A 419 -15.11 21.52 0.27
CA VAL A 419 -15.93 20.85 -0.73
C VAL A 419 -17.15 20.19 -0.09
N ARG A 420 -16.97 19.51 1.06
CA ARG A 420 -18.08 18.95 1.83
C ARG A 420 -19.10 20.03 2.23
N THR A 421 -18.64 21.16 2.75
CA THR A 421 -19.52 22.26 3.17
C THR A 421 -20.36 22.79 2.01
N VAL A 422 -19.76 22.92 0.82
CA VAL A 422 -20.47 23.34 -0.39
C VAL A 422 -21.50 22.29 -0.81
N ILE A 423 -21.14 21.03 -0.91
CA ILE A 423 -22.07 19.96 -1.31
C ILE A 423 -23.22 19.83 -0.33
N MET A 424 -22.94 19.90 0.97
CA MET A 424 -23.96 19.89 2.02
C MET A 424 -24.98 21.03 1.85
N LYS A 425 -24.50 22.23 1.50
CA LYS A 425 -25.36 23.41 1.36
C LYS A 425 -26.12 23.47 0.03
N HIS A 426 -25.51 23.03 -1.05
CA HIS A 426 -25.99 23.26 -2.40
C HIS A 426 -26.29 21.97 -3.19
N GLY A 427 -25.82 20.82 -2.75
CA GLY A 427 -25.92 19.52 -3.44
C GLY A 427 -26.96 18.54 -2.89
N GLU A 428 -27.93 18.99 -2.06
CA GLU A 428 -28.97 18.11 -1.47
C GLU A 428 -30.27 18.06 -2.30
N HIS A 429 -31.05 16.99 -2.11
CA HIS A 429 -32.41 16.81 -2.61
C HIS A 429 -32.57 16.85 -4.14
N GLY A 430 -31.80 16.03 -4.86
CA GLY A 430 -31.93 15.84 -6.30
C GLY A 430 -31.45 17.04 -7.13
N ARG A 431 -30.68 17.94 -6.54
CA ARG A 431 -30.04 19.05 -7.24
C ARG A 431 -28.88 18.54 -8.09
N LEU A 432 -28.46 19.37 -9.02
CA LEU A 432 -27.25 19.12 -9.79
C LEU A 432 -26.01 19.21 -8.88
N PHE A 433 -24.96 18.54 -9.26
CA PHE A 433 -23.65 18.63 -8.59
C PHE A 433 -23.17 20.11 -8.64
N PRO A 434 -22.87 20.74 -7.48
CA PRO A 434 -22.74 22.20 -7.38
C PRO A 434 -21.38 22.69 -7.83
N VAL A 435 -21.05 22.54 -9.10
CA VAL A 435 -19.72 22.83 -9.66
C VAL A 435 -19.34 24.29 -9.55
N ALA A 436 -20.28 25.21 -9.80
CA ALA A 436 -20.00 26.65 -9.74
C ALA A 436 -19.63 27.11 -8.31
N GLU A 437 -20.35 26.62 -7.32
CA GLU A 437 -20.08 26.88 -5.91
C GLU A 437 -18.78 26.23 -5.43
N LEU A 438 -18.48 25.03 -5.92
CA LEU A 438 -17.21 24.35 -5.66
C LEU A 438 -16.03 25.15 -6.22
N ASP A 439 -16.13 25.64 -7.43
CA ASP A 439 -15.12 26.47 -8.08
C ASP A 439 -14.91 27.78 -7.32
N ALA A 440 -16.00 28.43 -6.90
CA ALA A 440 -15.93 29.66 -6.11
C ALA A 440 -15.23 29.40 -4.75
N ALA A 441 -15.58 28.31 -4.05
CA ALA A 441 -15.04 27.99 -2.74
C ALA A 441 -13.55 27.55 -2.75
N THR A 442 -13.03 27.10 -3.90
CA THR A 442 -11.67 26.60 -4.00
C THR A 442 -10.70 27.56 -4.69
N ARG A 443 -11.21 28.66 -5.25
CA ARG A 443 -10.45 29.63 -6.06
C ARG A 443 -9.25 30.25 -5.33
N ASP A 444 -9.41 30.60 -4.07
CA ASP A 444 -8.38 31.24 -3.25
C ASP A 444 -7.27 30.29 -2.80
N LEU A 445 -7.44 28.97 -2.94
CA LEU A 445 -6.42 27.98 -2.62
C LEU A 445 -5.36 27.79 -3.72
N ARG A 446 -5.40 28.59 -4.81
CA ARG A 446 -4.48 28.52 -5.96
C ARG A 446 -4.41 27.13 -6.65
N ARG A 447 -5.32 26.26 -6.35
CA ARG A 447 -5.49 24.94 -6.96
C ARG A 447 -6.78 25.00 -7.75
N LEU A 448 -6.70 25.65 -8.91
CA LEU A 448 -7.87 26.01 -9.68
C LEU A 448 -8.54 24.78 -10.27
N PRO A 449 -9.86 24.65 -10.10
CA PRO A 449 -10.67 23.88 -11.01
C PRO A 449 -10.89 24.71 -12.29
N THR A 450 -10.95 24.16 -13.32
CA THR A 450 -11.78 23.94 -14.48
C THR A 450 -11.92 25.03 -15.50
N THR A 451 -12.17 26.30 -15.20
CA THR A 451 -12.56 27.28 -16.20
C THR A 451 -11.51 28.37 -16.47
N ASP A 452 -10.36 28.36 -15.80
CA ASP A 452 -9.27 29.28 -16.09
C ASP A 452 -8.67 28.94 -17.48
N PRO A 453 -8.70 29.86 -18.47
CA PRO A 453 -8.10 29.64 -19.77
C PRO A 453 -6.61 29.25 -19.73
N ASN A 454 -5.86 29.72 -18.71
CA ASN A 454 -4.46 29.36 -18.56
C ASN A 454 -4.26 27.93 -18.02
N ALA A 455 -5.16 27.45 -17.14
CA ALA A 455 -5.15 26.06 -16.69
C ALA A 455 -5.49 25.11 -17.84
N ILE A 456 -6.44 25.50 -18.71
CA ILE A 456 -6.81 24.73 -19.91
C ILE A 456 -5.62 24.65 -20.89
N LYS A 457 -4.93 25.76 -21.14
CA LYS A 457 -3.74 25.78 -22.03
C LYS A 457 -2.61 24.89 -21.52
N LYS A 458 -2.40 24.80 -20.19
CA LYS A 458 -1.38 23.94 -19.61
C LYS A 458 -1.63 22.44 -19.86
N ILE A 459 -2.83 22.03 -20.23
CA ILE A 459 -3.10 20.64 -20.60
C ILE A 459 -2.27 20.23 -21.83
N LEU A 460 -1.94 21.17 -22.73
CA LEU A 460 -1.08 20.89 -23.89
C LEU A 460 0.37 20.57 -23.49
N ASP A 461 0.83 21.00 -22.30
CA ASP A 461 2.19 20.73 -21.80
C ASP A 461 2.36 19.28 -21.30
N ILE A 462 1.27 18.51 -21.19
CA ILE A 462 1.29 17.10 -20.77
C ILE A 462 1.98 16.27 -21.85
N GLN A 463 2.86 15.37 -21.41
CA GLN A 463 3.66 14.53 -22.30
C GLN A 463 3.31 13.03 -22.16
N TYR A 464 3.74 12.27 -23.16
CA TYR A 464 3.66 10.80 -23.13
C TYR A 464 4.41 10.25 -21.90
N GLY A 465 3.76 9.32 -21.20
CA GLY A 465 4.30 8.74 -19.96
C GLY A 465 3.84 9.45 -18.69
N ASP A 466 3.31 10.69 -18.79
CA ASP A 466 2.65 11.33 -17.66
C ASP A 466 1.36 10.60 -17.30
N ASN A 467 1.11 10.37 -16.03
CA ASN A 467 -0.15 9.77 -15.55
C ASN A 467 -1.39 10.59 -15.98
N ALA A 468 -1.22 11.88 -16.21
CA ALA A 468 -2.25 12.79 -16.66
C ALA A 468 -2.58 12.66 -18.16
N CYS A 469 -1.70 12.05 -18.97
CA CYS A 469 -1.84 12.00 -20.43
C CYS A 469 -3.14 11.29 -20.85
N VAL A 470 -3.39 10.11 -20.35
CA VAL A 470 -4.61 9.35 -20.67
C VAL A 470 -5.85 10.11 -20.21
N LEU A 471 -5.82 10.74 -19.01
CA LEU A 471 -6.93 11.56 -18.50
C LEU A 471 -7.24 12.74 -19.41
N ALA A 472 -6.22 13.47 -19.88
CA ALA A 472 -6.38 14.58 -20.79
C ALA A 472 -7.02 14.13 -22.11
N LEU A 473 -6.55 13.01 -22.65
CA LEU A 473 -7.10 12.43 -23.86
C LEU A 473 -8.55 11.93 -23.68
N THR A 474 -8.90 11.32 -22.52
CA THR A 474 -10.29 10.90 -22.26
C THR A 474 -11.27 12.08 -22.18
N LEU A 475 -10.78 13.27 -21.79
CA LEU A 475 -11.61 14.48 -21.78
C LEU A 475 -11.97 14.95 -23.21
N LEU A 476 -11.06 14.72 -24.17
CA LEU A 476 -11.22 15.12 -25.56
C LEU A 476 -12.21 14.26 -26.34
N PHE A 477 -12.30 12.97 -25.96
CA PHE A 477 -13.09 11.98 -26.68
C PHE A 477 -14.38 11.66 -25.94
N ASP A 478 -15.51 11.75 -26.64
CA ASP A 478 -16.84 11.45 -26.08
C ASP A 478 -17.19 9.97 -26.32
N GLU A 479 -16.46 9.05 -25.65
CA GLU A 479 -16.72 7.61 -25.73
C GLU A 479 -17.37 7.09 -24.46
N ARG A 480 -18.51 6.41 -24.62
CA ARG A 480 -19.25 5.82 -23.49
C ARG A 480 -18.72 4.45 -23.05
N ALA A 481 -17.68 3.92 -23.71
CA ALA A 481 -17.19 2.55 -23.51
C ALA A 481 -15.87 2.46 -22.76
N TRP A 482 -15.40 3.54 -22.11
CA TRP A 482 -14.08 3.61 -21.47
C TRP A 482 -13.79 2.46 -20.51
N GLY A 483 -14.72 2.07 -19.66
CA GLY A 483 -14.52 1.00 -18.67
C GLY A 483 -14.70 -0.44 -19.20
N THR A 484 -14.96 -0.61 -20.50
CA THR A 484 -15.25 -1.93 -21.10
C THR A 484 -14.24 -2.37 -22.14
N ILE A 485 -13.55 -1.44 -22.77
CA ILE A 485 -12.56 -1.69 -23.84
C ILE A 485 -11.24 -1.04 -23.44
N PRO A 486 -10.12 -1.78 -23.44
CA PRO A 486 -8.80 -1.19 -23.21
C PRO A 486 -8.44 -0.18 -24.30
N HIS A 487 -7.98 1.00 -23.89
CA HIS A 487 -7.47 2.02 -24.77
C HIS A 487 -6.00 2.28 -24.47
N HIS A 488 -5.22 2.40 -25.53
CA HIS A 488 -3.78 2.64 -25.45
C HIS A 488 -3.47 4.07 -25.92
N CYS A 489 -2.65 4.78 -25.16
CA CYS A 489 -2.08 6.04 -25.61
C CYS A 489 -1.01 5.75 -26.66
N ASP A 490 -1.17 6.26 -27.86
CA ASP A 490 -0.27 6.04 -28.97
C ASP A 490 0.11 7.35 -29.66
N HIS A 491 1.31 7.36 -30.25
CA HIS A 491 1.85 8.49 -31.00
C HIS A 491 1.25 8.54 -32.40
N ILE A 492 0.68 9.66 -32.82
CA ILE A 492 0.14 9.83 -34.18
C ILE A 492 1.28 9.66 -35.19
N PHE A 493 2.32 10.48 -35.07
CA PHE A 493 3.58 10.25 -35.79
C PHE A 493 4.44 9.31 -34.96
N PRO A 494 4.79 8.10 -35.48
CA PRO A 494 5.49 7.07 -34.71
C PRO A 494 6.85 7.54 -34.18
N GLN A 495 7.21 7.14 -32.97
CA GLN A 495 8.47 7.51 -32.31
C GLN A 495 9.74 7.19 -33.13
N ASN A 496 9.69 6.18 -34.00
CA ASN A 496 10.85 5.84 -34.84
C ASN A 496 11.24 6.95 -35.81
N LEU A 497 10.31 7.79 -36.27
CA LEU A 497 10.60 8.94 -37.14
C LEU A 497 11.54 9.93 -36.44
N PHE A 498 11.37 10.14 -35.15
CA PHE A 498 12.19 11.06 -34.35
C PHE A 498 13.59 10.52 -34.01
N LYS A 499 13.84 9.26 -34.33
CA LYS A 499 15.20 8.68 -34.27
C LYS A 499 15.97 8.80 -35.57
N LYS A 500 15.27 9.01 -36.71
CA LYS A 500 15.84 9.01 -38.08
C LYS A 500 15.61 10.34 -38.79
N ASP A 501 14.36 10.60 -39.16
CA ASP A 501 14.02 11.65 -40.13
C ASP A 501 13.66 12.98 -39.47
N LEU A 502 13.14 12.99 -38.26
CA LEU A 502 12.67 14.14 -37.50
C LEU A 502 13.46 14.36 -36.20
N LYS A 503 14.79 14.14 -36.22
CA LYS A 503 15.65 14.24 -35.00
C LYS A 503 15.58 15.61 -34.33
N GLN A 504 15.42 16.69 -35.12
CA GLN A 504 15.31 18.07 -34.63
C GLN A 504 14.04 18.31 -33.81
N PHE A 505 13.00 17.50 -33.97
CA PHE A 505 11.71 17.60 -33.24
C PHE A 505 11.54 16.50 -32.19
N ARG A 506 12.63 15.93 -31.69
CA ARG A 506 12.58 14.86 -30.71
C ARG A 506 11.94 15.28 -29.36
N SER A 507 12.08 16.54 -29.00
CA SER A 507 11.46 17.13 -27.79
C SER A 507 9.94 17.28 -27.91
N GLU A 508 9.42 17.40 -29.15
CA GLU A 508 8.02 17.56 -29.43
C GLU A 508 7.29 16.24 -29.70
N ALA A 509 8.06 15.14 -29.86
CA ALA A 509 7.51 13.82 -30.17
C ALA A 509 6.46 13.35 -29.14
N ASP A 510 6.70 13.64 -27.88
CA ASP A 510 5.91 13.19 -26.75
C ASP A 510 4.82 14.19 -26.28
N GLN A 511 4.66 15.33 -26.99
CA GLN A 511 3.62 16.32 -26.68
C GLN A 511 2.21 15.76 -26.90
N LEU A 512 1.26 16.19 -26.08
CA LEU A 512 -0.15 15.79 -26.15
C LEU A 512 -0.73 15.92 -27.58
N SER A 513 -0.28 16.93 -28.32
CA SER A 513 -0.69 17.16 -29.71
C SER A 513 -0.22 16.10 -30.70
N ASN A 514 0.73 15.24 -30.33
CA ASN A 514 1.13 14.06 -31.10
C ASN A 514 0.53 12.77 -30.57
N LEU A 515 -0.35 12.80 -29.56
CA LEU A 515 -0.86 11.62 -28.88
C LEU A 515 -2.36 11.43 -29.15
N THR A 516 -2.80 10.19 -29.17
CA THR A 516 -4.22 9.81 -29.28
C THR A 516 -4.52 8.55 -28.48
N LEU A 517 -5.79 8.27 -28.22
CA LEU A 517 -6.22 7.00 -27.63
C LEU A 517 -6.74 6.09 -28.75
N LEU A 518 -6.21 4.90 -28.85
CA LEU A 518 -6.65 3.86 -29.77
C LEU A 518 -7.13 2.65 -28.99
N ASP A 519 -8.17 1.99 -29.47
CA ASP A 519 -8.49 0.67 -28.98
C ASP A 519 -7.41 -0.37 -29.42
N ALA A 520 -7.46 -1.56 -28.84
CA ALA A 520 -6.46 -2.60 -29.13
C ALA A 520 -6.40 -2.97 -30.62
N ARG A 521 -7.55 -2.94 -31.33
CA ARG A 521 -7.63 -3.27 -32.75
C ARG A 521 -6.98 -2.19 -33.62
N ASP A 522 -7.37 -0.94 -33.41
CA ASP A 522 -6.81 0.20 -34.14
C ASP A 522 -5.31 0.36 -33.89
N ASN A 523 -4.87 0.11 -32.67
CA ASN A 523 -3.46 0.12 -32.30
C ASN A 523 -2.64 -0.97 -33.02
N LEU A 524 -3.17 -2.19 -33.12
CA LEU A 524 -2.56 -3.29 -33.87
C LEU A 524 -2.53 -3.01 -35.38
N GLU A 525 -3.58 -2.45 -35.93
CA GLU A 525 -3.65 -2.09 -37.37
C GLU A 525 -2.66 -0.98 -37.71
N LYS A 526 -2.46 -0.01 -36.83
CA LYS A 526 -1.49 1.07 -37.00
C LYS A 526 -0.06 0.53 -36.95
N ASN A 527 0.28 -0.20 -35.89
CA ASN A 527 1.60 -0.77 -35.66
C ASN A 527 2.73 0.21 -36.08
N ALA A 528 3.63 -0.24 -36.95
CA ALA A 528 4.77 0.57 -37.43
C ALA A 528 4.51 1.27 -38.78
N LYS A 529 3.25 1.36 -39.23
CA LYS A 529 2.89 2.09 -40.47
C LYS A 529 3.23 3.57 -40.34
N SER A 530 3.53 4.23 -41.47
CA SER A 530 3.62 5.69 -41.48
C SER A 530 2.26 6.30 -41.11
N PHE A 531 2.26 7.53 -40.58
CA PHE A 531 1.00 8.18 -40.25
C PHE A 531 0.14 8.38 -41.49
N GLU A 532 0.73 8.82 -42.61
CA GLU A 532 0.03 9.04 -43.90
C GLU A 532 -0.66 7.77 -44.40
N ASP A 533 0.09 6.63 -44.42
CA ASP A 533 -0.45 5.35 -44.91
C ASP A 533 -1.56 4.78 -44.03
N TRP A 534 -1.49 5.03 -42.73
CA TRP A 534 -2.49 4.55 -41.78
C TRP A 534 -3.74 5.44 -41.80
N ILE A 535 -3.58 6.75 -41.79
CA ILE A 535 -4.70 7.69 -41.64
C ILE A 535 -5.57 7.76 -42.87
N ILE A 536 -5.01 7.57 -44.08
CA ILE A 536 -5.76 7.60 -45.34
C ILE A 536 -6.80 6.46 -45.41
N THR A 537 -6.62 5.39 -44.61
CA THR A 537 -7.54 4.26 -44.51
C THR A 537 -8.72 4.52 -43.56
N ARG A 538 -8.73 5.65 -42.87
CA ARG A 538 -9.73 5.99 -41.87
C ARG A 538 -10.84 6.86 -42.43
N GLU A 539 -12.05 6.64 -41.91
CA GLU A 539 -13.22 7.44 -42.29
C GLU A 539 -13.15 8.89 -41.73
N PRO A 540 -13.80 9.86 -42.35
CA PRO A 540 -13.86 11.24 -41.86
C PRO A 540 -14.35 11.37 -40.43
N ALA A 541 -15.24 10.49 -39.97
CA ALA A 541 -15.73 10.43 -38.61
C ALA A 541 -14.60 10.09 -37.59
N PHE A 542 -13.63 9.25 -37.98
CA PHE A 542 -12.45 8.93 -37.16
C PHE A 542 -11.54 10.16 -37.01
N LEU A 543 -11.27 10.88 -38.15
CA LEU A 543 -10.45 12.11 -38.13
C LEU A 543 -11.03 13.13 -37.16
N LYS A 544 -12.34 13.38 -37.26
CA LYS A 544 -13.05 14.34 -36.40
C LYS A 544 -13.01 13.90 -34.93
N ARG A 545 -13.23 12.61 -34.66
CA ARG A 545 -13.18 12.05 -33.28
C ARG A 545 -11.82 12.24 -32.66
N HIS A 546 -10.75 11.94 -33.40
CA HIS A 546 -9.37 11.97 -32.88
C HIS A 546 -8.70 13.34 -33.08
N LEU A 547 -9.48 14.37 -33.48
CA LEU A 547 -9.00 15.72 -33.71
C LEU A 547 -7.80 15.76 -34.67
N ILE A 548 -7.85 14.95 -35.72
CA ILE A 548 -6.85 14.95 -36.79
C ILE A 548 -7.17 16.03 -37.78
N PRO A 549 -6.22 16.94 -38.15
CA PRO A 549 -6.42 17.93 -39.20
C PRO A 549 -6.83 17.27 -40.52
N GLU A 550 -7.86 17.81 -41.17
CA GLU A 550 -8.39 17.26 -42.43
C GLU A 550 -7.49 17.57 -43.62
N ASP A 551 -6.61 18.57 -43.53
CA ASP A 551 -5.64 18.89 -44.56
C ASP A 551 -4.60 17.76 -44.70
N LYS A 552 -4.67 17.00 -45.79
CA LYS A 552 -3.77 15.89 -46.09
C LYS A 552 -2.30 16.32 -46.24
N GLY A 553 -2.05 17.59 -46.56
CA GLY A 553 -0.70 18.16 -46.65
C GLY A 553 0.03 18.08 -45.29
N LEU A 554 -0.71 18.10 -44.18
CA LEU A 554 -0.18 18.02 -42.84
C LEU A 554 0.13 16.58 -42.37
N TRP A 555 -0.20 15.55 -43.14
CA TRP A 555 0.00 14.16 -42.73
C TRP A 555 1.41 13.61 -43.01
N ARG A 556 2.23 14.43 -43.72
CA ARG A 556 3.61 14.08 -44.08
C ARG A 556 4.59 14.44 -42.97
N PRO A 557 5.68 13.67 -42.80
CA PRO A 557 6.70 13.93 -41.76
C PRO A 557 7.25 15.37 -41.82
N GLU A 558 7.43 15.92 -43.00
CA GLU A 558 8.01 17.26 -43.21
C GLU A 558 7.10 18.38 -42.65
N ALA A 559 5.79 18.16 -42.58
CA ALA A 559 4.80 19.08 -42.07
C ALA A 559 4.49 18.85 -40.56
N PHE A 560 5.33 18.12 -39.83
CA PHE A 560 5.07 17.80 -38.44
C PHE A 560 4.88 19.00 -37.52
N PRO A 561 5.66 20.10 -37.61
CA PRO A 561 5.43 21.31 -36.80
C PRO A 561 4.05 21.95 -37.06
N GLU A 562 3.67 22.06 -38.33
CA GLU A 562 2.39 22.64 -38.75
C GLU A 562 1.22 21.73 -38.30
N PHE A 563 1.39 20.41 -38.37
CA PHE A 563 0.45 19.44 -37.82
C PHE A 563 0.24 19.66 -36.33
N LEU A 564 1.33 19.76 -35.54
CA LEU A 564 1.24 20.00 -34.10
C LEU A 564 0.50 21.30 -33.78
N GLN A 565 0.80 22.36 -34.51
CA GLN A 565 0.17 23.67 -34.31
C GLN A 565 -1.34 23.59 -34.56
N GLU A 566 -1.75 23.02 -35.68
CA GLU A 566 -3.17 22.92 -36.05
C GLU A 566 -3.91 21.97 -35.09
N ARG A 567 -3.31 20.84 -34.74
CA ARG A 567 -3.92 19.91 -33.80
C ARG A 567 -4.02 20.50 -32.40
N SER A 568 -3.03 21.26 -31.95
CA SER A 568 -3.10 21.99 -30.66
C SER A 568 -4.27 22.95 -30.64
N ARG A 569 -4.54 23.65 -31.76
CA ARG A 569 -5.70 24.52 -31.92
C ARG A 569 -7.01 23.73 -31.80
N LEU A 570 -7.14 22.62 -32.52
CA LEU A 570 -8.33 21.74 -32.45
C LEU A 570 -8.56 21.19 -31.04
N ILE A 571 -7.48 20.79 -30.33
CA ILE A 571 -7.54 20.34 -28.96
C ILE A 571 -8.05 21.45 -28.04
N LEU A 572 -7.49 22.65 -28.12
CA LEU A 572 -7.94 23.79 -27.32
C LEU A 572 -9.41 24.15 -27.59
N ASP A 573 -9.82 24.23 -28.86
CA ASP A 573 -11.21 24.50 -29.23
C ASP A 573 -12.16 23.45 -28.61
N ARG A 574 -11.76 22.16 -28.65
CA ARG A 574 -12.53 21.07 -28.04
C ARG A 574 -12.56 21.18 -26.52
N LEU A 575 -11.44 21.45 -25.86
CA LEU A 575 -11.36 21.62 -24.40
C LEU A 575 -12.25 22.79 -23.95
N PHE A 576 -12.18 23.95 -24.63
CA PHE A 576 -13.05 25.08 -24.31
C PHE A 576 -14.53 24.76 -24.52
N SER A 577 -14.87 24.05 -25.59
CA SER A 577 -16.24 23.58 -25.81
C SER A 577 -16.73 22.63 -24.73
N VAL A 578 -15.93 21.64 -24.36
CA VAL A 578 -16.31 20.63 -23.35
C VAL A 578 -16.39 21.23 -21.95
N LEU A 579 -15.54 22.18 -21.61
CA LEU A 579 -15.45 22.74 -20.26
C LEU A 579 -16.42 23.92 -20.03
N ASN A 580 -16.87 24.59 -21.09
CA ASN A 580 -17.85 25.69 -21.01
C ASN A 580 -19.29 25.23 -21.33
N ALA A 581 -19.48 23.99 -21.78
CA ALA A 581 -20.80 23.38 -21.97
C ALA A 581 -21.38 22.86 -20.67
#